data_ba618784521d9ebcc9d87c19749bd1be
#
_entry.id   ba618784521d9ebcc9d87c19749bd1be
#
_cell.length_a   1.000
_cell.length_b   1.000
_cell.length_c   1.000
_cell.angle_alpha   90.00
_cell.angle_beta   90.00
_cell.angle_gamma   90.00
#
_symmetry.space_group_name_H-M   'P 1'
#
loop_
_entity.id
_entity.type
_entity.pdbx_description
1 polymer ?
#
loop_
_entity_poly.entity_id
_entity_poly.type
_entity_poly.pdbx_seq_one_letter_code
_entity_poly.pdbx_strand_id
1 'polypeptide(L)'
;MNEWKGGPTTEAYAAINKVRKRGYTKADGTINKDYSLKEGLDQTAFREAVHKERAYELAFEGHRRLDLVRWGVYYETVQNTYNALKNWWSSANYVVYDYTEKGKHELMPIPQREMDLCTQFEQNPGW
;
A
#
# COMPACT_ATOMS: atom_id res chain seq x y z
N MET A 1 5.47 7.22 14.34
CA MET A 1 5.23 7.85 15.64
C MET A 1 3.96 7.34 16.32
N ASN A 2 2.84 7.21 15.63
CA ASN A 2 1.58 6.65 16.19
C ASN A 2 1.69 5.22 16.73
N GLU A 3 2.40 4.38 16.02
CA GLU A 3 2.60 2.97 16.39
C GLU A 3 3.28 2.83 17.76
N TRP A 4 4.17 3.75 18.09
CA TRP A 4 4.98 3.73 19.33
C TRP A 4 4.26 4.32 20.54
N LYS A 5 3.17 5.06 20.29
CA LYS A 5 2.38 5.70 21.36
C LYS A 5 1.07 4.95 21.68
N GLY A 6 0.87 3.77 21.08
CA GLY A 6 -0.31 2.93 21.36
C GLY A 6 -1.61 3.41 20.73
N GLY A 7 -1.56 4.33 19.78
CA GLY A 7 -2.76 4.79 19.07
C GLY A 7 -2.58 6.13 18.37
N PRO A 8 -3.58 6.57 17.61
CA PRO A 8 -3.52 7.83 16.89
C PRO A 8 -3.53 9.02 17.84
N THR A 9 -2.57 9.94 17.65
CA THR A 9 -2.50 11.20 18.40
C THR A 9 -3.22 12.31 17.65
N THR A 10 -3.56 13.41 18.33
CA THR A 10 -4.16 14.60 17.72
C THR A 10 -3.32 15.13 16.55
N GLU A 11 -1.99 15.11 16.69
CA GLU A 11 -1.06 15.55 15.64
C GLU A 11 -1.14 14.63 14.42
N ALA A 12 -1.40 13.34 14.61
CA ALA A 12 -1.56 12.41 13.51
C ALA A 12 -2.84 12.65 12.73
N TYR A 13 -3.94 12.91 13.44
CA TYR A 13 -5.19 13.34 12.78
C TYR A 13 -5.00 14.67 12.05
N ALA A 14 -4.31 15.64 12.64
CA ALA A 14 -4.01 16.90 11.99
C ALA A 14 -3.19 16.71 10.71
N ALA A 15 -2.19 15.82 10.73
CA ALA A 15 -1.34 15.53 9.58
C ALA A 15 -2.12 14.89 8.41
N ILE A 16 -2.89 13.83 8.67
CA ILE A 16 -3.67 13.17 7.62
C ILE A 16 -4.78 14.11 7.09
N ASN A 17 -5.44 14.85 7.97
CA ASN A 17 -6.50 15.77 7.57
C ASN A 17 -5.98 16.96 6.75
N LYS A 18 -4.72 17.35 6.91
CA LYS A 18 -4.09 18.36 6.05
C LYS A 18 -3.96 17.87 4.61
N VAL A 19 -3.56 16.61 4.41
CA VAL A 19 -3.50 15.98 3.08
C VAL A 19 -4.90 15.88 2.48
N ARG A 20 -5.84 15.30 3.23
CA ARG A 20 -7.23 15.12 2.80
C ARG A 20 -7.90 16.44 2.41
N LYS A 21 -7.72 17.48 3.22
CA LYS A 21 -8.24 18.82 2.93
C LYS A 21 -7.79 19.30 1.56
N ARG A 22 -6.51 19.13 1.21
CA ARG A 22 -5.99 19.50 -0.10
C ARG A 22 -6.71 18.75 -1.23
N GLY A 23 -6.82 17.42 -1.12
CA GLY A 23 -7.48 16.59 -2.13
C GLY A 23 -8.99 16.85 -2.30
N TYR A 24 -9.65 17.30 -1.24
CA TYR A 24 -11.09 17.61 -1.25
C TYR A 24 -11.40 19.09 -1.53
N THR A 25 -10.39 19.92 -1.75
CA THR A 25 -10.58 21.32 -2.15
C THR A 25 -10.77 21.40 -3.66
N LYS A 26 -11.88 21.97 -4.09
CA LYS A 26 -12.20 22.19 -5.50
C LYS A 26 -11.40 23.36 -6.08
N ALA A 27 -11.39 23.47 -7.42
CA ALA A 27 -10.71 24.54 -8.13
C ALA A 27 -11.21 25.95 -7.74
N ASP A 28 -12.45 26.08 -7.31
CA ASP A 28 -13.06 27.33 -6.81
C ASP A 28 -12.69 27.66 -5.36
N GLY A 29 -11.85 26.83 -4.72
CA GLY A 29 -11.46 26.97 -3.32
C GLY A 29 -12.46 26.44 -2.30
N THR A 30 -13.63 25.97 -2.74
CA THR A 30 -14.59 25.34 -1.83
C THR A 30 -14.12 23.95 -1.39
N ILE A 31 -14.39 23.58 -0.15
CA ILE A 31 -14.00 22.29 0.38
C ILE A 31 -15.23 21.38 0.36
N ASN A 32 -15.09 20.20 -0.25
CA ASN A 32 -16.13 19.18 -0.18
C ASN A 32 -16.28 18.73 1.27
N LYS A 33 -17.53 18.46 1.69
CA LYS A 33 -17.84 18.00 3.06
C LYS A 33 -17.10 16.67 3.32
N ASP A 34 -16.83 16.39 4.59
CA ASP A 34 -16.31 15.11 5.07
C ASP A 34 -14.88 14.74 4.64
N TYR A 35 -14.03 15.74 4.36
CA TYR A 35 -12.62 15.47 4.17
C TYR A 35 -11.92 14.97 5.46
N SER A 36 -12.45 15.38 6.61
CA SER A 36 -11.84 15.09 7.89
C SER A 36 -12.05 13.64 8.31
N LEU A 37 -10.96 12.97 8.64
CA LEU A 37 -11.04 11.68 9.30
C LEU A 37 -11.55 11.88 10.73
N LYS A 38 -12.62 11.18 11.08
CA LYS A 38 -13.23 11.29 12.41
C LYS A 38 -12.29 10.77 13.48
N GLU A 39 -12.18 11.49 14.58
CA GLU A 39 -11.42 11.07 15.75
C GLU A 39 -12.06 9.86 16.44
N GLY A 40 -11.27 9.15 17.27
CA GLY A 40 -11.75 7.99 18.03
C GLY A 40 -11.54 6.65 17.33
N LEU A 41 -10.80 6.61 16.22
CA LEU A 41 -10.36 5.34 15.63
C LEU A 41 -9.34 4.67 16.55
N ASP A 42 -9.39 3.34 16.63
CA ASP A 42 -8.31 2.57 17.22
C ASP A 42 -7.05 2.60 16.31
N GLN A 43 -5.96 2.06 16.82
CA GLN A 43 -4.67 2.05 16.12
C GLN A 43 -4.75 1.35 14.76
N THR A 44 -5.48 0.24 14.67
CA THR A 44 -5.60 -0.55 13.44
C THR A 44 -6.43 0.18 12.39
N ALA A 45 -7.60 0.68 12.77
CA ALA A 45 -8.48 1.43 11.87
C ALA A 45 -7.81 2.72 11.38
N PHE A 46 -7.06 3.40 12.24
CA PHE A 46 -6.30 4.58 11.83
C PHE A 46 -5.16 4.23 10.85
N ARG A 47 -4.43 3.13 11.09
CA ARG A 47 -3.40 2.63 10.17
C ARG A 47 -3.97 2.33 8.80
N GLU A 48 -5.10 1.63 8.75
CA GLU A 48 -5.80 1.34 7.49
C GLU A 48 -6.22 2.61 6.76
N ALA A 49 -6.74 3.60 7.48
CA ALA A 49 -7.08 4.90 6.89
C ALA A 49 -5.86 5.61 6.30
N VAL A 50 -4.70 5.58 6.98
CA VAL A 50 -3.44 6.14 6.47
C VAL A 50 -2.96 5.38 5.23
N HIS A 51 -3.01 4.04 5.25
CA HIS A 51 -2.64 3.20 4.10
C HIS A 51 -3.51 3.49 2.87
N LYS A 52 -4.81 3.70 3.10
CA LYS A 52 -5.77 4.03 2.05
C LYS A 52 -5.54 5.43 1.49
N GLU A 53 -5.32 6.42 2.35
CA GLU A 53 -5.02 7.79 1.93
C GLU A 53 -3.73 7.85 1.12
N ARG A 54 -2.68 7.13 1.57
CA ARG A 54 -1.42 7.02 0.85
C ARG A 54 -1.60 6.38 -0.53
N ALA A 55 -2.49 5.39 -0.67
CA ALA A 55 -2.81 4.78 -1.96
C ALA A 55 -3.45 5.78 -2.93
N TYR A 56 -4.31 6.66 -2.44
CA TYR A 56 -4.93 7.71 -3.25
C TYR A 56 -3.96 8.81 -3.64
N GLU A 57 -3.19 9.29 -2.67
CA GLU A 57 -2.27 10.40 -2.86
C GLU A 57 -1.13 10.08 -3.82
N LEU A 58 -0.59 8.86 -3.74
CA LEU A 58 0.55 8.42 -4.55
C LEU A 58 0.13 7.48 -5.69
N ALA A 59 -1.13 7.58 -6.14
CA ALA A 59 -1.62 6.79 -7.26
C ALA A 59 -0.78 7.09 -8.52
N PHE A 60 -0.38 6.04 -9.23
CA PHE A 60 0.46 6.11 -10.45
C PHE A 60 1.91 6.59 -10.26
N GLU A 61 2.37 6.80 -9.03
CA GLU A 61 3.76 7.20 -8.75
C GLU A 61 4.72 6.01 -8.53
N GLY A 62 4.26 4.78 -8.70
CA GLY A 62 5.09 3.56 -8.59
C GLY A 62 5.39 3.12 -7.15
N HIS A 63 4.91 3.83 -6.14
CA HIS A 63 5.22 3.54 -4.74
C HIS A 63 4.42 2.38 -4.14
N ARG A 64 3.28 2.03 -4.73
CA ARG A 64 2.32 1.09 -4.12
C ARG A 64 2.90 -0.28 -3.80
N ARG A 65 3.68 -0.87 -4.71
CA ARG A 65 4.29 -2.18 -4.49
C ARG A 65 5.22 -2.17 -3.27
N LEU A 66 6.09 -1.16 -3.18
CA LEU A 66 7.04 -1.04 -2.07
C LEU A 66 6.34 -0.83 -0.73
N ASP A 67 5.26 -0.06 -0.71
CA ASP A 67 4.45 0.12 0.48
C ASP A 67 3.82 -1.20 0.95
N LEU A 68 3.20 -1.95 0.05
CA LEU A 68 2.55 -3.23 0.36
C LEU A 68 3.55 -4.28 0.85
N VAL A 69 4.74 -4.34 0.25
CA VAL A 69 5.82 -5.22 0.69
C VAL A 69 6.30 -4.83 2.09
N ARG A 70 6.57 -3.54 2.32
CA ARG A 70 7.01 -3.03 3.63
C ARG A 70 6.00 -3.26 4.74
N TRP A 71 4.70 -3.22 4.41
CA TRP A 71 3.61 -3.50 5.36
C TRP A 71 3.32 -4.99 5.53
N GLY A 72 3.94 -5.86 4.73
CA GLY A 72 3.74 -7.31 4.79
C GLY A 72 2.38 -7.78 4.26
N VAL A 73 1.70 -6.95 3.46
CA VAL A 73 0.35 -7.22 2.94
C VAL A 73 0.31 -7.33 1.40
N TYR A 74 1.48 -7.46 0.77
CA TYR A 74 1.59 -7.48 -0.69
C TYR A 74 0.78 -8.63 -1.30
N TYR A 75 1.05 -9.86 -0.89
CA TYR A 75 0.40 -11.04 -1.45
C TYR A 75 -1.13 -11.00 -1.27
N GLU A 76 -1.59 -10.77 -0.04
CA GLU A 76 -3.03 -10.72 0.25
C GLU A 76 -3.74 -9.60 -0.53
N THR A 77 -3.12 -8.44 -0.67
CA THR A 77 -3.69 -7.33 -1.44
C THR A 77 -3.78 -7.67 -2.92
N VAL A 78 -2.74 -8.28 -3.49
CA VAL A 78 -2.74 -8.71 -4.89
C VAL A 78 -3.83 -9.74 -5.14
N GLN A 79 -3.95 -10.77 -4.30
CA GLN A 79 -4.97 -11.81 -4.42
C GLN A 79 -6.40 -11.26 -4.27
N ASN A 80 -6.63 -10.37 -3.31
CA ASN A 80 -7.93 -9.72 -3.13
C ASN A 80 -8.29 -8.85 -4.35
N THR A 81 -7.33 -8.15 -4.92
CA THR A 81 -7.53 -7.35 -6.14
C THR A 81 -7.87 -8.24 -7.34
N TYR A 82 -7.15 -9.36 -7.50
CA TYR A 82 -7.44 -10.35 -8.54
C TYR A 82 -8.87 -10.90 -8.42
N ASN A 83 -9.25 -11.34 -7.23
CA ASN A 83 -10.59 -11.88 -6.99
C ASN A 83 -11.70 -10.84 -7.25
N ALA A 84 -11.48 -9.59 -6.89
CA ALA A 84 -12.42 -8.51 -7.18
C ALA A 84 -12.53 -8.26 -8.70
N LEU A 85 -11.42 -8.22 -9.42
CA LEU A 85 -11.39 -8.01 -10.87
C LEU A 85 -12.01 -9.19 -11.63
N LYS A 86 -11.72 -10.42 -11.22
CA LYS A 86 -12.29 -11.63 -11.81
C LYS A 86 -13.82 -11.67 -11.72
N ASN A 87 -14.36 -11.21 -10.59
CA ASN A 87 -15.80 -11.12 -10.38
C ASN A 87 -16.45 -9.99 -11.19
N TRP A 88 -15.71 -8.93 -11.49
CA TRP A 88 -16.21 -7.77 -12.20
C TRP A 88 -16.04 -7.88 -13.72
N TRP A 89 -14.99 -8.57 -14.18
CA TRP A 89 -14.64 -8.67 -15.60
C TRP A 89 -14.25 -10.10 -15.97
N SER A 90 -15.21 -10.88 -16.41
CA SER A 90 -15.07 -12.32 -16.69
C SER A 90 -14.06 -12.69 -17.80
N SER A 91 -13.69 -11.73 -18.66
CA SER A 91 -12.70 -11.93 -19.72
C SER A 91 -11.29 -11.41 -19.37
N ALA A 92 -11.11 -10.89 -18.18
CA ALA A 92 -9.82 -10.40 -17.75
C ALA A 92 -8.91 -11.57 -17.30
N ASN A 93 -8.29 -12.23 -18.25
CA ASN A 93 -7.14 -13.07 -18.03
C ASN A 93 -5.94 -12.19 -17.58
N TYR A 94 -6.05 -11.51 -16.46
CA TYR A 94 -4.93 -10.79 -15.86
C TYR A 94 -4.04 -11.80 -15.14
N VAL A 95 -3.34 -12.52 -15.96
CA VAL A 95 -2.33 -13.53 -15.70
C VAL A 95 -1.31 -13.09 -14.64
N VAL A 96 -1.05 -11.79 -14.53
CA VAL A 96 -0.06 -11.22 -13.59
C VAL A 96 -0.36 -11.57 -12.13
N TYR A 97 -1.62 -11.70 -11.77
CA TYR A 97 -2.00 -11.99 -10.39
C TYR A 97 -2.03 -13.48 -10.06
N ASP A 98 -2.26 -14.33 -11.05
CA ASP A 98 -2.29 -15.79 -10.90
C ASP A 98 -0.91 -16.37 -10.57
N TYR A 99 0.15 -15.71 -11.00
CA TYR A 99 1.54 -16.16 -10.79
C TYR A 99 2.22 -15.51 -9.58
N THR A 100 1.50 -14.74 -8.78
CA THR A 100 2.08 -14.18 -7.56
C THR A 100 2.12 -15.24 -6.48
N GLU A 101 3.34 -15.60 -6.05
CA GLU A 101 3.60 -16.60 -5.01
C GLU A 101 4.00 -15.89 -3.71
N LYS A 102 3.42 -16.32 -2.60
CA LYS A 102 3.74 -15.79 -1.27
C LYS A 102 5.17 -16.20 -0.88
N GLY A 103 5.92 -15.25 -0.36
CA GLY A 103 7.29 -15.47 0.07
C GLY A 103 8.33 -15.34 -1.04
N LYS A 104 7.91 -15.30 -2.31
CA LYS A 104 8.79 -15.13 -3.47
C LYS A 104 8.72 -13.71 -4.02
N HIS A 105 7.52 -13.30 -4.42
CA HIS A 105 7.34 -12.06 -5.17
C HIS A 105 7.31 -10.79 -4.30
N GLU A 106 7.40 -10.93 -2.98
CA GLU A 106 7.71 -9.82 -2.07
C GLU A 106 9.15 -9.34 -2.27
N LEU A 107 10.05 -10.23 -2.67
CA LEU A 107 11.44 -9.92 -2.97
C LEU A 107 11.70 -9.97 -4.48
N MET A 108 12.71 -9.25 -4.92
CA MET A 108 13.22 -9.35 -6.29
C MET A 108 14.37 -10.36 -6.32
N PRO A 109 14.62 -11.05 -7.45
CA PRO A 109 15.81 -11.87 -7.57
C PRO A 109 17.08 -11.01 -7.47
N ILE A 110 18.10 -11.56 -6.81
CA ILE A 110 19.43 -10.96 -6.84
C ILE A 110 19.96 -11.16 -8.27
N PRO A 111 20.44 -10.12 -8.97
CA PRO A 111 20.98 -10.25 -10.31
C PRO A 111 22.11 -11.27 -10.37
N GLN A 112 22.14 -12.12 -11.41
CA GLN A 112 23.16 -13.17 -11.55
C GLN A 112 24.58 -12.62 -11.45
N ARG A 113 24.81 -11.44 -12.02
CA ARG A 113 26.13 -10.78 -11.93
C ARG A 113 26.60 -10.58 -10.50
N GLU A 114 25.70 -10.20 -9.60
CA GLU A 114 26.05 -9.97 -8.18
C GLU A 114 26.30 -11.31 -7.47
N MET A 115 25.55 -12.34 -7.84
CA MET A 115 25.79 -13.71 -7.36
C MET A 115 27.15 -14.25 -7.79
N ASP A 116 27.54 -13.97 -9.02
CA ASP A 116 28.84 -14.42 -9.57
C ASP A 116 30.03 -13.70 -8.90
N LEU A 117 29.83 -12.45 -8.49
CA LEU A 117 30.87 -11.65 -7.82
C LEU A 117 31.01 -11.97 -6.33
N CYS A 118 29.95 -12.40 -5.69
CA CYS A 118 29.94 -12.70 -4.27
C CYS A 118 29.42 -14.11 -4.01
N THR A 119 30.33 -15.07 -3.92
CA THR A 119 30.03 -16.50 -3.72
C THR A 119 29.36 -16.82 -2.39
N GLN A 120 29.24 -15.86 -1.47
CA GLN A 120 28.55 -16.01 -0.19
C GLN A 120 27.06 -15.64 -0.26
N PHE A 121 26.60 -15.08 -1.40
CA PHE A 121 25.20 -14.76 -1.57
C PHE A 121 24.40 -16.02 -1.89
N GLU A 122 23.29 -16.15 -1.19
CA GLU A 122 22.24 -17.09 -1.55
C GLU A 122 21.10 -16.32 -2.21
N GLN A 123 20.49 -16.91 -3.23
CA GLN A 123 19.38 -16.30 -3.95
C GLN A 123 18.16 -16.18 -3.03
N ASN A 124 17.36 -15.16 -3.24
CA ASN A 124 16.10 -14.98 -2.54
C ASN A 124 15.17 -16.18 -2.75
N PRO A 125 14.36 -16.54 -1.75
CA PRO A 125 13.52 -17.73 -1.79
C PRO A 125 12.66 -17.81 -3.06
N GLY A 126 12.70 -18.95 -3.74
CA GLY A 126 11.87 -19.22 -4.91
C GLY A 126 12.44 -18.70 -6.25
N TRP A 127 13.58 -18.04 -6.23
CA TRP A 127 14.26 -17.55 -7.46
C TRP A 127 15.44 -18.43 -7.86
#